data_c42d37d4b51ba1b16e301a2175c0291a
#
_entry.id   c42d37d4b51ba1b16e301a2175c0291a
#
_cell.length_a   1.000
_cell.length_b   1.000
_cell.length_c   1.000
_cell.angle_alpha   90.00
_cell.angle_beta   90.00
_cell.angle_gamma   90.00
#
_symmetry.space_group_name_H-M   'P 1'
#
loop_
_entity.id
_entity.type
_entity.pdbx_description
1 polymer ?
#
loop_
_entity_poly.entity_id
_entity_poly.type
_entity_poly.pdbx_seq_one_letter_code
_entity_poly.pdbx_strand_id
1 'polypeptide(L)'
;MILVMGIAPFLHWKRGDAAAVIPKLKIAAIVTVAGAAVTFAMIDRATVLATFGIGLAIWLLLSTLTELAERIHLFRAPLEESWRRFLRQPRATWGMTLAHGGLAIAVAGMTASSAWTVESIQTMRPGEKVTISGYEFTLQQVRQIKGPNYQAQRATFNVTKGPNVKFSLEPEKRLFTVSRQQTTEAAIHPTFFGDLYAVVGDPDGKGGFITRLYFNPLVPWMWAGAMIMVLGAIISLSDRRHRVGAPSRRRSPGAGVDQIRA
;
A
#
# COMPACT_ATOMS: atom_id res chain seq x y z
N MET A 1 15.10 -8.70 0.08
CA MET A 1 15.25 -7.32 -0.43
C MET A 1 14.78 -6.26 0.57
N ILE A 2 13.55 -6.28 1.08
CA ILE A 2 12.98 -5.21 1.95
C ILE A 2 13.82 -4.98 3.22
N LEU A 3 14.33 -6.02 3.87
CA LEU A 3 15.23 -5.88 5.03
C LEU A 3 16.47 -5.04 4.69
N VAL A 4 17.10 -5.32 3.55
CA VAL A 4 18.30 -4.61 3.09
C VAL A 4 17.97 -3.18 2.69
N MET A 5 16.79 -2.92 2.11
CA MET A 5 16.34 -1.57 1.76
C MET A 5 16.25 -0.64 2.98
N GLY A 6 15.90 -1.17 4.15
CA GLY A 6 15.90 -0.39 5.39
C GLY A 6 17.29 -0.03 5.91
N ILE A 7 18.33 -0.79 5.54
CA ILE A 7 19.70 -0.61 6.00
C ILE A 7 20.53 0.19 4.99
N ALA A 8 20.35 -0.09 3.70
CA ALA A 8 21.20 0.43 2.62
C ALA A 8 21.38 1.96 2.61
N PRO A 9 20.35 2.79 2.89
CA PRO A 9 20.50 4.24 2.90
C PRO A 9 21.47 4.80 3.96
N PHE A 10 21.75 4.02 5.00
CA PHE A 10 22.70 4.40 6.05
C PHE A 10 24.16 4.04 5.72
N LEU A 11 24.37 3.19 4.70
CA LEU A 11 25.70 2.75 4.31
C LEU A 11 26.30 3.71 3.29
N HIS A 12 27.48 4.25 3.60
CA HIS A 12 28.22 5.06 2.66
C HIS A 12 28.92 4.17 1.62
N TRP A 13 28.80 4.53 0.36
CA TRP A 13 29.48 3.82 -0.73
C TRP A 13 30.99 3.71 -0.47
N LYS A 14 31.54 2.50 -0.51
CA LYS A 14 32.95 2.14 -0.29
C LYS A 14 33.51 2.26 1.16
N ARG A 15 32.78 2.83 2.13
CA ARG A 15 33.25 2.99 3.52
C ARG A 15 32.12 2.76 4.52
N GLY A 16 31.17 1.89 4.18
CA GLY A 16 30.04 1.60 5.06
C GLY A 16 30.47 0.76 6.26
N ASP A 17 30.41 1.34 7.45
CA ASP A 17 30.52 0.61 8.70
C ASP A 17 29.11 0.14 9.11
N ALA A 18 28.83 -1.15 8.90
CA ALA A 18 27.56 -1.75 9.27
C ALA A 18 27.33 -1.70 10.80
N ALA A 19 28.38 -1.74 11.61
CA ALA A 19 28.27 -1.66 13.06
C ALA A 19 27.76 -0.29 13.52
N ALA A 20 28.10 0.79 12.82
CA ALA A 20 27.62 2.13 13.12
C ALA A 20 26.11 2.35 12.77
N VAL A 21 25.51 1.46 11.98
CA VAL A 21 24.08 1.52 11.61
C VAL A 21 23.19 0.91 12.69
N ILE A 22 23.66 -0.12 13.37
CA ILE A 22 22.89 -0.88 14.39
C ILE A 22 22.26 0.04 15.46
N PRO A 23 23.01 0.95 16.12
CA PRO A 23 22.45 1.80 17.16
C PRO A 23 21.41 2.78 16.63
N LYS A 24 21.47 3.16 15.36
CA LYS A 24 20.50 4.06 14.72
C LYS A 24 19.17 3.36 14.46
N LEU A 25 19.19 2.09 14.10
CA LEU A 25 18.01 1.29 13.76
C LEU A 25 17.45 0.49 14.93
N LYS A 26 18.06 0.57 16.14
CA LYS A 26 17.60 -0.22 17.29
C LYS A 26 16.11 0.01 17.64
N ILE A 27 15.64 1.25 17.59
CA ILE A 27 14.25 1.58 17.88
C ILE A 27 13.35 1.00 16.79
N ALA A 28 13.71 1.17 15.52
CA ALA A 28 12.99 0.58 14.40
C ALA A 28 12.89 -0.95 14.54
N ALA A 29 14.00 -1.61 14.91
CA ALA A 29 14.03 -3.04 15.12
C ALA A 29 13.12 -3.49 16.29
N ILE A 30 13.20 -2.80 17.45
CA ILE A 30 12.35 -3.12 18.61
C ILE A 30 10.87 -2.96 18.27
N VAL A 31 10.47 -1.85 17.64
CA VAL A 31 9.07 -1.61 17.26
C VAL A 31 8.62 -2.62 16.18
N THR A 32 9.49 -3.00 15.26
CA THR A 32 9.20 -4.06 14.28
C THR A 32 8.92 -5.39 14.95
N VAL A 33 9.77 -5.81 15.89
CA VAL A 33 9.60 -7.07 16.63
C VAL A 33 8.32 -7.02 17.48
N ALA A 34 8.06 -5.91 18.17
CA ALA A 34 6.84 -5.72 18.95
C ALA A 34 5.59 -5.77 18.05
N GLY A 35 5.59 -5.06 16.92
CA GLY A 35 4.49 -5.09 15.95
C GLY A 35 4.26 -6.48 15.35
N ALA A 36 5.34 -7.19 15.03
CA ALA A 36 5.25 -8.58 14.57
C ALA A 36 4.67 -9.50 15.66
N ALA A 37 5.08 -9.33 16.91
CA ALA A 37 4.56 -10.11 18.04
C ALA A 37 3.06 -9.84 18.28
N VAL A 38 2.62 -8.58 18.22
CA VAL A 38 1.20 -8.23 18.31
C VAL A 38 0.42 -8.86 17.15
N THR A 39 0.93 -8.75 15.91
CA THR A 39 0.32 -9.37 14.74
C THR A 39 0.18 -10.86 14.93
N PHE A 40 1.23 -11.54 15.37
CA PHE A 40 1.23 -12.99 15.65
C PHE A 40 0.20 -13.38 16.73
N ALA A 41 0.07 -12.57 17.79
CA ALA A 41 -0.89 -12.83 18.87
C ALA A 41 -2.35 -12.61 18.44
N MET A 42 -2.60 -11.77 17.43
CA MET A 42 -3.94 -11.47 16.93
C MET A 42 -4.41 -12.42 15.81
N ILE A 43 -3.54 -13.29 15.30
CA ILE A 43 -3.88 -14.18 14.19
C ILE A 43 -4.11 -15.60 14.71
N ASP A 44 -5.32 -16.14 14.49
CA ASP A 44 -5.62 -17.56 14.64
C ASP A 44 -4.89 -18.35 13.56
N ARG A 45 -3.86 -19.08 13.94
CA ARG A 45 -3.13 -20.18 13.23
C ARG A 45 -2.75 -20.00 11.75
N ALA A 46 -3.27 -19.02 11.01
CA ALA A 46 -3.20 -19.09 9.55
C ALA A 46 -1.95 -18.46 8.94
N THR A 47 -1.19 -17.59 9.63
CA THR A 47 -0.25 -16.84 8.80
C THR A 47 0.99 -16.29 9.50
N VAL A 48 1.92 -17.17 9.76
CA VAL A 48 3.33 -16.79 10.01
C VAL A 48 3.80 -15.80 8.92
N LEU A 49 3.38 -15.98 7.64
CA LEU A 49 3.67 -15.07 6.55
C LEU A 49 3.12 -13.64 6.77
N ALA A 50 1.93 -13.49 7.34
CA ALA A 50 1.35 -12.16 7.62
C ALA A 50 2.18 -11.42 8.68
N THR A 51 2.63 -12.12 9.72
CA THR A 51 3.53 -11.58 10.73
C THR A 51 4.82 -11.03 10.09
N PHE A 52 5.43 -11.80 9.19
CA PHE A 52 6.61 -11.34 8.44
C PHE A 52 6.28 -10.16 7.53
N GLY A 53 5.16 -10.20 6.81
CA GLY A 53 4.75 -9.12 5.91
C GLY A 53 4.54 -7.80 6.64
N ILE A 54 3.79 -7.79 7.75
CA ILE A 54 3.59 -6.61 8.59
C ILE A 54 4.91 -6.18 9.24
N GLY A 55 5.71 -7.11 9.74
CA GLY A 55 7.04 -6.81 10.27
C GLY A 55 7.93 -6.10 9.25
N LEU A 56 7.98 -6.59 8.01
CA LEU A 56 8.75 -5.97 6.93
C LEU A 56 8.22 -4.58 6.55
N ALA A 57 6.91 -4.38 6.56
CA ALA A 57 6.31 -3.07 6.31
C ALA A 57 6.68 -2.06 7.41
N ILE A 58 6.55 -2.45 8.69
CA ILE A 58 6.94 -1.63 9.83
C ILE A 58 8.44 -1.32 9.78
N TRP A 59 9.28 -2.33 9.53
CA TRP A 59 10.72 -2.17 9.39
C TRP A 59 11.09 -1.15 8.33
N LEU A 60 10.56 -1.30 7.12
CA LEU A 60 10.89 -0.40 6.01
C LEU A 60 10.41 1.02 6.29
N LEU A 61 9.20 1.18 6.82
CA LEU A 61 8.64 2.50 7.15
C LEU A 61 9.49 3.19 8.21
N LEU A 62 9.78 2.51 9.31
CA LEU A 62 10.54 3.10 10.42
C LEU A 62 11.99 3.36 10.05
N SER A 63 12.63 2.48 9.29
CA SER A 63 13.99 2.71 8.78
C SER A 63 14.04 3.94 7.88
N THR A 64 13.05 4.10 6.98
CA THR A 64 12.93 5.27 6.09
C THR A 64 12.72 6.56 6.88
N LEU A 65 11.85 6.55 7.89
CA LEU A 65 11.64 7.70 8.78
C LEU A 65 12.88 8.03 9.62
N THR A 66 13.57 7.02 10.11
CA THR A 66 14.82 7.19 10.87
C THR A 66 15.91 7.82 9.99
N GLU A 67 16.04 7.37 8.75
CA GLU A 67 16.98 7.93 7.79
C GLU A 67 16.68 9.42 7.51
N LEU A 68 15.41 9.76 7.29
CA LEU A 68 14.98 11.15 7.11
C LEU A 68 15.27 11.97 8.36
N ALA A 69 14.96 11.46 9.56
CA ALA A 69 15.21 12.12 10.84
C ALA A 69 16.71 12.40 11.06
N GLU A 70 17.59 11.45 10.73
CA GLU A 70 19.04 11.63 10.78
C GLU A 70 19.52 12.73 9.82
N ARG A 71 18.99 12.76 8.59
CA ARG A 71 19.36 13.80 7.58
C ARG A 71 18.98 15.20 8.00
N ILE A 72 17.83 15.36 8.64
CA ILE A 72 17.37 16.68 9.10
C ILE A 72 17.88 17.03 10.49
N HIS A 73 18.65 16.13 11.12
CA HIS A 73 19.14 16.23 12.51
C HIS A 73 18.00 16.40 13.52
N LEU A 74 16.88 15.71 13.31
CA LEU A 74 15.75 15.74 14.23
C LEU A 74 16.22 15.29 15.62
N PHE A 75 15.84 16.00 16.67
CA PHE A 75 16.28 15.82 18.06
C PHE A 75 17.76 16.13 18.37
N ARG A 76 18.55 16.57 17.37
CA ARG A 76 19.96 16.97 17.57
C ARG A 76 20.22 18.44 17.26
N ALA A 77 19.25 19.11 16.63
CA ALA A 77 19.27 20.53 16.31
C ALA A 77 17.95 21.18 16.76
N PRO A 78 17.89 22.51 16.91
CA PRO A 78 16.64 23.22 17.13
C PRO A 78 15.59 22.86 16.03
N LEU A 79 14.31 22.81 16.42
CA LEU A 79 13.23 22.42 15.50
C LEU A 79 13.17 23.30 14.24
N GLU A 80 13.44 24.61 14.40
CA GLU A 80 13.48 25.54 13.27
C GLU A 80 14.58 25.17 12.25
N GLU A 81 15.76 24.78 12.73
CA GLU A 81 16.84 24.34 11.86
C GLU A 81 16.53 23.00 11.20
N SER A 82 15.98 22.04 11.94
CA SER A 82 15.54 20.75 11.40
C SER A 82 14.47 20.96 10.32
N TRP A 83 13.52 21.86 10.54
CA TRP A 83 12.49 22.21 9.55
C TRP A 83 13.10 22.85 8.29
N ARG A 84 14.05 23.77 8.47
CA ARG A 84 14.77 24.38 7.34
C ARG A 84 15.56 23.34 6.54
N ARG A 85 16.19 22.36 7.20
CA ARG A 85 16.90 21.25 6.56
C ARG A 85 15.93 20.33 5.82
N PHE A 86 14.77 20.04 6.40
CA PHE A 86 13.69 19.26 5.77
C PHE A 86 13.26 19.90 4.44
N LEU A 87 12.97 21.18 4.42
CA LEU A 87 12.55 21.89 3.20
C LEU A 87 13.67 21.99 2.13
N ARG A 88 14.93 21.91 2.54
CA ARG A 88 16.10 22.01 1.65
C ARG A 88 16.61 20.66 1.15
N GLN A 89 15.96 19.55 1.48
CA GLN A 89 16.37 18.22 0.99
C GLN A 89 16.32 18.16 -0.54
N PRO A 90 17.31 17.49 -1.18
CA PRO A 90 17.28 17.23 -2.62
C PRO A 90 16.03 16.46 -3.06
N ARG A 91 15.58 16.69 -4.28
CA ARG A 91 14.44 15.96 -4.86
C ARG A 91 14.67 14.44 -4.88
N ALA A 92 15.89 14.02 -5.16
CA ALA A 92 16.26 12.60 -5.12
C ALA A 92 16.04 11.96 -3.74
N THR A 93 16.35 12.70 -2.64
CA THR A 93 16.09 12.24 -1.27
C THR A 93 14.59 12.08 -1.03
N TRP A 94 13.81 13.09 -1.39
CA TRP A 94 12.35 13.02 -1.28
C TRP A 94 11.76 11.87 -2.10
N GLY A 95 12.26 11.69 -3.32
CA GLY A 95 11.85 10.59 -4.19
C GLY A 95 12.11 9.21 -3.56
N MET A 96 13.28 9.03 -2.97
CA MET A 96 13.64 7.80 -2.25
C MET A 96 12.75 7.58 -1.02
N THR A 97 12.58 8.61 -0.18
CA THR A 97 11.73 8.52 1.04
C THR A 97 10.29 8.14 0.68
N LEU A 98 9.72 8.79 -0.35
CA LEU A 98 8.37 8.48 -0.81
C LEU A 98 8.28 7.06 -1.41
N ALA A 99 9.27 6.65 -2.21
CA ALA A 99 9.26 5.31 -2.79
C ALA A 99 9.32 4.21 -1.73
N HIS A 100 10.20 4.34 -0.75
CA HIS A 100 10.30 3.37 0.35
C HIS A 100 9.07 3.40 1.26
N GLY A 101 8.56 4.59 1.62
CA GLY A 101 7.34 4.75 2.40
C GLY A 101 6.12 4.17 1.68
N GLY A 102 5.98 4.46 0.38
CA GLY A 102 4.92 3.90 -0.47
C GLY A 102 4.98 2.38 -0.56
N LEU A 103 6.19 1.81 -0.70
CA LEU A 103 6.38 0.35 -0.69
C LEU A 103 5.99 -0.25 0.67
N ALA A 104 6.35 0.37 1.78
CA ALA A 104 5.95 -0.10 3.10
C ALA A 104 4.43 -0.13 3.27
N ILE A 105 3.74 0.92 2.83
CA ILE A 105 2.27 1.02 2.83
C ILE A 105 1.66 -0.07 1.92
N ALA A 106 2.18 -0.25 0.71
CA ALA A 106 1.69 -1.27 -0.21
C ALA A 106 1.86 -2.69 0.35
N VAL A 107 3.02 -2.99 0.96
CA VAL A 107 3.28 -4.29 1.60
C VAL A 107 2.33 -4.53 2.77
N ALA A 108 2.07 -3.51 3.61
CA ALA A 108 1.09 -3.62 4.68
C ALA A 108 -0.32 -3.91 4.12
N GLY A 109 -0.74 -3.20 3.07
CA GLY A 109 -2.03 -3.41 2.41
C GLY A 109 -2.17 -4.80 1.80
N MET A 110 -1.17 -5.27 1.05
CA MET A 110 -1.15 -6.63 0.48
C MET A 110 -1.21 -7.70 1.57
N THR A 111 -0.43 -7.52 2.63
CA THR A 111 -0.40 -8.48 3.74
C THR A 111 -1.76 -8.52 4.45
N ALA A 112 -2.33 -7.36 4.76
CA ALA A 112 -3.60 -7.29 5.45
C ALA A 112 -4.75 -7.88 4.60
N SER A 113 -4.82 -7.56 3.31
CA SER A 113 -5.84 -8.11 2.42
C SER A 113 -5.71 -9.62 2.24
N SER A 114 -4.49 -10.17 2.28
CA SER A 114 -4.28 -11.62 2.17
C SER A 114 -4.58 -12.36 3.47
N ALA A 115 -4.36 -11.74 4.63
CA ALA A 115 -4.42 -12.41 5.92
C ALA A 115 -5.79 -12.28 6.62
N TRP A 116 -6.49 -11.16 6.42
CA TRP A 116 -7.71 -10.81 7.16
C TRP A 116 -8.93 -10.56 6.27
N THR A 117 -8.93 -11.07 5.03
CA THR A 117 -10.14 -11.08 4.20
C THR A 117 -11.21 -11.92 4.89
N VAL A 118 -12.40 -11.32 5.03
CA VAL A 118 -13.59 -12.01 5.53
C VAL A 118 -14.50 -12.30 4.33
N GLU A 119 -14.83 -13.57 4.17
CA GLU A 119 -15.66 -14.08 3.08
C GLU A 119 -16.95 -14.69 3.64
N SER A 120 -18.07 -14.47 2.93
CA SER A 120 -19.30 -15.20 3.14
C SER A 120 -19.84 -15.69 1.79
N ILE A 121 -19.90 -17.00 1.61
CA ILE A 121 -20.51 -17.66 0.45
C ILE A 121 -21.76 -18.35 0.92
N GLN A 122 -22.90 -17.91 0.41
CA GLN A 122 -24.19 -18.51 0.74
C GLN A 122 -25.25 -18.24 -0.32
N THR A 123 -26.33 -18.99 -0.27
CA THR A 123 -27.51 -18.69 -1.06
C THR A 123 -28.36 -17.65 -0.33
N MET A 124 -28.71 -16.57 -1.01
CA MET A 124 -29.56 -15.51 -0.49
C MET A 124 -30.84 -15.36 -1.34
N ARG A 125 -31.95 -15.14 -0.67
CA ARG A 125 -33.21 -14.76 -1.28
C ARG A 125 -33.46 -13.26 -1.15
N PRO A 126 -34.25 -12.64 -2.03
CA PRO A 126 -34.68 -11.26 -1.83
C PRO A 126 -35.27 -11.04 -0.43
N GLY A 127 -34.81 -10.02 0.27
CA GLY A 127 -35.15 -9.70 1.66
C GLY A 127 -34.19 -10.26 2.71
N GLU A 128 -33.37 -11.25 2.39
CA GLU A 128 -32.41 -11.83 3.34
C GLU A 128 -31.20 -10.90 3.58
N LYS A 129 -30.63 -11.04 4.78
CA LYS A 129 -29.54 -10.19 5.28
C LYS A 129 -28.35 -11.02 5.73
N VAL A 130 -27.17 -10.47 5.51
CA VAL A 130 -25.88 -11.04 5.94
C VAL A 130 -25.01 -9.93 6.50
N THR A 131 -24.34 -10.19 7.62
CA THR A 131 -23.42 -9.22 8.23
C THR A 131 -21.99 -9.69 8.08
N ILE A 132 -21.13 -8.83 7.51
CA ILE A 132 -19.70 -9.06 7.34
C ILE A 132 -18.94 -7.82 7.82
N SER A 133 -18.00 -8.01 8.75
CA SER A 133 -17.16 -6.92 9.29
C SER A 133 -17.95 -5.68 9.75
N GLY A 134 -19.16 -5.91 10.30
CA GLY A 134 -20.06 -4.87 10.77
C GLY A 134 -20.87 -4.16 9.68
N TYR A 135 -20.79 -4.61 8.43
CA TYR A 135 -21.65 -4.19 7.33
C TYR A 135 -22.77 -5.20 7.13
N GLU A 136 -24.01 -4.73 7.14
CA GLU A 136 -25.19 -5.53 6.83
C GLU A 136 -25.52 -5.40 5.33
N PHE A 137 -25.50 -6.52 4.61
CA PHE A 137 -25.88 -6.64 3.21
C PHE A 137 -27.29 -7.21 3.14
N THR A 138 -28.21 -6.50 2.52
CA THR A 138 -29.58 -6.96 2.25
C THR A 138 -29.76 -7.14 0.77
N LEU A 139 -30.04 -8.37 0.30
CA LEU A 139 -30.38 -8.61 -1.10
C LEU A 139 -31.80 -8.08 -1.36
N GLN A 140 -31.94 -7.00 -2.14
CA GLN A 140 -33.23 -6.41 -2.42
C GLN A 140 -33.96 -7.18 -3.54
N GLN A 141 -33.26 -7.41 -4.65
CA GLN A 141 -33.82 -8.04 -5.84
C GLN A 141 -32.71 -8.52 -6.77
N VAL A 142 -33.09 -9.43 -7.66
CA VAL A 142 -32.28 -9.80 -8.84
C VAL A 142 -33.17 -9.61 -10.09
N ARG A 143 -32.68 -8.84 -11.06
CA ARG A 143 -33.38 -8.50 -12.29
C ARG A 143 -32.60 -8.96 -13.50
N GLN A 144 -33.35 -9.39 -14.54
CA GLN A 144 -32.78 -9.56 -15.87
C GLN A 144 -32.66 -8.19 -16.54
N ILE A 145 -31.47 -7.89 -17.06
CA ILE A 145 -31.17 -6.65 -17.82
C ILE A 145 -30.57 -7.02 -19.17
N LYS A 146 -30.78 -6.16 -20.15
CA LYS A 146 -30.19 -6.29 -21.49
C LYS A 146 -29.20 -5.13 -21.71
N GLY A 147 -27.93 -5.47 -21.91
CA GLY A 147 -26.91 -4.55 -22.35
C GLY A 147 -26.75 -4.49 -23.87
N PRO A 148 -25.80 -3.70 -24.39
CA PRO A 148 -25.58 -3.53 -25.83
C PRO A 148 -25.23 -4.84 -26.55
N ASN A 149 -24.46 -5.72 -25.93
CA ASN A 149 -23.95 -6.97 -26.49
C ASN A 149 -24.03 -8.15 -25.50
N TYR A 150 -24.76 -8.00 -24.38
CA TYR A 150 -24.93 -9.03 -23.36
C TYR A 150 -26.31 -9.02 -22.75
N GLN A 151 -26.69 -10.11 -22.14
CA GLN A 151 -27.78 -10.21 -21.17
C GLN A 151 -27.18 -10.44 -19.79
N ALA A 152 -27.74 -9.85 -18.75
CA ALA A 152 -27.22 -10.04 -17.41
C ALA A 152 -28.33 -10.22 -16.37
N GLN A 153 -27.96 -10.94 -15.31
CA GLN A 153 -28.68 -10.93 -14.04
C GLN A 153 -27.96 -9.92 -13.15
N ARG A 154 -28.68 -8.84 -12.74
CA ARG A 154 -28.15 -7.81 -11.82
C ARG A 154 -28.81 -7.98 -10.47
N ALA A 155 -28.03 -8.21 -9.46
CA ALA A 155 -28.49 -8.15 -8.08
C ALA A 155 -28.35 -6.74 -7.53
N THR A 156 -29.24 -6.33 -6.65
CA THR A 156 -29.14 -5.07 -5.90
C THR A 156 -29.02 -5.39 -4.42
N PHE A 157 -27.87 -5.09 -3.83
CA PHE A 157 -27.64 -5.17 -2.40
C PHE A 157 -27.70 -3.78 -1.79
N ASN A 158 -28.54 -3.60 -0.76
CA ASN A 158 -28.43 -2.46 0.12
C ASN A 158 -27.44 -2.81 1.24
N VAL A 159 -26.44 -1.97 1.41
CA VAL A 159 -25.40 -2.14 2.43
C VAL A 159 -25.52 -1.02 3.45
N THR A 160 -25.56 -1.40 4.72
CA THR A 160 -25.65 -0.45 5.83
C THR A 160 -24.60 -0.75 6.90
N LYS A 161 -24.11 0.31 7.56
CA LYS A 161 -23.27 0.20 8.76
C LYS A 161 -23.64 1.30 9.76
N GLY A 162 -24.31 0.89 10.82
CA GLY A 162 -24.91 1.84 11.75
C GLY A 162 -25.91 2.79 11.07
N PRO A 163 -26.23 3.94 11.68
CA PRO A 163 -27.25 4.84 11.16
C PRO A 163 -26.80 5.69 9.95
N ASN A 164 -25.50 5.88 9.78
CA ASN A 164 -24.96 6.91 8.87
C ASN A 164 -24.40 6.35 7.55
N VAL A 165 -24.16 5.05 7.43
CA VAL A 165 -23.60 4.46 6.21
C VAL A 165 -24.67 3.65 5.48
N LYS A 166 -25.05 4.11 4.29
CA LYS A 166 -26.00 3.46 3.41
C LYS A 166 -25.62 3.67 1.95
N PHE A 167 -25.46 2.58 1.20
CA PHE A 167 -25.19 2.61 -0.24
C PHE A 167 -25.67 1.30 -0.88
N SER A 168 -25.69 1.25 -2.21
CA SER A 168 -26.05 0.05 -2.98
C SER A 168 -24.86 -0.52 -3.70
N LEU A 169 -24.82 -1.85 -3.81
CA LEU A 169 -23.92 -2.61 -4.67
C LEU A 169 -24.74 -3.38 -5.70
N GLU A 170 -24.33 -3.29 -6.97
CA GLU A 170 -25.06 -3.90 -8.09
C GLU A 170 -24.16 -4.85 -8.91
N PRO A 171 -23.81 -6.03 -8.36
CA PRO A 171 -23.06 -7.03 -9.13
C PRO A 171 -23.90 -7.63 -10.23
N GLU A 172 -23.24 -8.02 -11.34
CA GLU A 172 -23.88 -8.61 -12.50
C GLU A 172 -23.26 -9.96 -12.88
N LYS A 173 -24.09 -10.87 -13.32
CA LYS A 173 -23.66 -12.05 -14.06
C LYS A 173 -24.05 -11.87 -15.52
N ARG A 174 -23.08 -11.66 -16.41
CA ARG A 174 -23.27 -11.34 -17.83
C ARG A 174 -23.09 -12.57 -18.70
N LEU A 175 -23.91 -12.68 -19.72
CA LEU A 175 -23.77 -13.60 -20.84
C LEU A 175 -23.63 -12.79 -22.12
N PHE A 176 -22.48 -12.80 -22.72
CA PHE A 176 -22.23 -12.13 -24.00
C PHE A 176 -22.89 -12.90 -25.13
N THR A 177 -23.74 -12.21 -25.93
CA THR A 177 -24.61 -12.85 -26.92
C THR A 177 -23.85 -13.43 -28.09
N VAL A 178 -22.73 -12.86 -28.49
CA VAL A 178 -21.90 -13.30 -29.64
C VAL A 178 -20.96 -14.43 -29.22
N SER A 179 -20.11 -14.19 -28.21
CA SER A 179 -19.09 -15.16 -27.78
C SER A 179 -19.67 -16.32 -26.96
N ARG A 180 -20.92 -16.21 -26.48
CA ARG A 180 -21.53 -17.15 -25.53
C ARG A 180 -20.77 -17.30 -24.22
N GLN A 181 -19.87 -16.38 -23.93
CA GLN A 181 -19.06 -16.36 -22.71
C GLN A 181 -19.84 -15.77 -21.55
N GLN A 182 -19.79 -16.43 -20.40
CA GLN A 182 -20.29 -15.88 -19.15
C GLN A 182 -19.16 -15.17 -18.42
N THR A 183 -19.45 -13.99 -17.85
CA THR A 183 -18.55 -13.25 -16.95
C THR A 183 -19.31 -12.81 -15.70
N THR A 184 -18.56 -12.65 -14.62
CA THR A 184 -19.08 -12.14 -13.36
C THR A 184 -18.49 -10.76 -13.14
N GLU A 185 -19.36 -9.76 -13.09
CA GLU A 185 -18.99 -8.38 -12.79
C GLU A 185 -19.29 -8.12 -11.31
N ALA A 186 -18.24 -8.03 -10.54
CA ALA A 186 -18.36 -7.72 -9.12
C ALA A 186 -18.69 -6.25 -8.89
N ALA A 187 -19.47 -5.96 -7.87
CA ALA A 187 -19.65 -4.62 -7.38
C ALA A 187 -18.67 -4.37 -6.22
N ILE A 188 -17.89 -3.30 -6.30
CA ILE A 188 -16.85 -2.96 -5.34
C ILE A 188 -17.12 -1.58 -4.76
N HIS A 189 -17.06 -1.46 -3.44
CA HIS A 189 -17.13 -0.17 -2.74
C HIS A 189 -15.90 0.03 -1.86
N PRO A 190 -14.97 0.91 -2.27
CA PRO A 190 -13.79 1.19 -1.47
C PRO A 190 -14.15 2.07 -0.27
N THR A 191 -13.60 1.71 0.89
CA THR A 191 -13.63 2.51 2.11
C THR A 191 -12.20 2.79 2.58
N PHE A 192 -12.02 3.67 3.56
CA PHE A 192 -10.69 3.95 4.10
C PHE A 192 -9.99 2.72 4.70
N PHE A 193 -10.75 1.80 5.31
CA PHE A 193 -10.20 0.62 5.98
C PHE A 193 -10.19 -0.66 5.15
N GLY A 194 -10.76 -0.65 3.97
CA GLY A 194 -10.83 -1.81 3.08
C GLY A 194 -11.88 -1.62 2.01
N ASP A 195 -12.09 -2.62 1.18
CA ASP A 195 -13.17 -2.63 0.22
C ASP A 195 -14.21 -3.71 0.53
N LEU A 196 -15.43 -3.41 0.13
CA LEU A 196 -16.55 -4.32 0.13
C LEU A 196 -16.75 -4.82 -1.29
N TYR A 197 -16.89 -6.11 -1.43
CA TYR A 197 -16.95 -6.77 -2.72
C TYR A 197 -18.16 -7.73 -2.73
N ALA A 198 -19.06 -7.56 -3.68
CA ALA A 198 -20.24 -8.38 -3.83
C ALA A 198 -20.28 -9.04 -5.21
N VAL A 199 -20.68 -10.30 -5.23
CA VAL A 199 -20.89 -11.10 -6.45
C VAL A 199 -22.23 -11.79 -6.37
N VAL A 200 -22.91 -11.87 -7.51
CA VAL A 200 -24.09 -12.73 -7.71
C VAL A 200 -23.73 -13.86 -8.66
N GLY A 201 -24.03 -15.09 -8.25
CA GLY A 201 -23.83 -16.32 -9.02
C GLY A 201 -25.12 -16.86 -9.60
N ASP A 202 -25.17 -18.19 -9.71
CA ASP A 202 -26.33 -18.91 -10.30
C ASP A 202 -27.54 -18.96 -9.36
N PRO A 203 -28.75 -19.00 -9.90
CA PRO A 203 -29.94 -19.29 -9.12
C PRO A 203 -29.93 -20.74 -8.60
N ASP A 204 -30.45 -20.95 -7.40
CA ASP A 204 -30.55 -22.26 -6.75
C ASP A 204 -31.76 -23.10 -7.23
N GLY A 205 -32.56 -22.58 -8.16
CA GLY A 205 -33.80 -23.19 -8.62
C GLY A 205 -34.97 -23.12 -7.64
N LYS A 206 -34.76 -22.53 -6.45
CA LYS A 206 -35.78 -22.39 -5.37
C LYS A 206 -36.02 -20.92 -5.01
N GLY A 207 -35.62 -19.98 -5.88
CA GLY A 207 -35.79 -18.54 -5.69
C GLY A 207 -34.66 -17.85 -4.96
N GLY A 208 -33.57 -18.56 -4.63
CA GLY A 208 -32.34 -18.01 -4.10
C GLY A 208 -31.26 -17.89 -5.15
N PHE A 209 -30.21 -17.11 -4.83
CA PHE A 209 -29.05 -16.90 -5.67
C PHE A 209 -27.78 -17.14 -4.85
N ILE A 210 -26.80 -17.83 -5.43
CA ILE A 210 -25.48 -17.97 -4.81
C ILE A 210 -24.84 -16.59 -4.75
N THR A 211 -24.49 -16.13 -3.57
CA THR A 211 -23.83 -14.84 -3.36
C THR A 211 -22.47 -15.04 -2.74
N ARG A 212 -21.51 -14.22 -3.13
CA ARG A 212 -20.20 -14.14 -2.50
C ARG A 212 -19.95 -12.70 -2.08
N LEU A 213 -19.80 -12.52 -0.80
CA LEU A 213 -19.60 -11.21 -0.20
C LEU A 213 -18.28 -11.22 0.53
N TYR A 214 -17.47 -10.17 0.31
CA TYR A 214 -16.15 -10.06 0.92
C TYR A 214 -15.97 -8.70 1.57
N PHE A 215 -15.18 -8.67 2.63
CA PHE A 215 -14.51 -7.49 3.12
C PHE A 215 -13.02 -7.74 3.03
N ASN A 216 -12.31 -6.94 2.22
CA ASN A 216 -10.87 -7.03 2.00
C ASN A 216 -10.20 -5.84 2.69
N PRO A 217 -9.57 -6.05 3.86
CA PRO A 217 -8.98 -4.96 4.62
C PRO A 217 -7.77 -4.37 3.91
N LEU A 218 -7.64 -3.04 4.01
CA LEU A 218 -6.52 -2.24 3.54
C LEU A 218 -6.19 -2.34 2.02
N VAL A 219 -7.06 -2.91 1.18
CA VAL A 219 -6.85 -2.92 -0.28
C VAL A 219 -6.64 -1.51 -0.85
N PRO A 220 -7.40 -0.46 -0.46
CA PRO A 220 -7.13 0.90 -0.95
C PRO A 220 -5.73 1.41 -0.61
N TRP A 221 -5.14 0.96 0.51
CA TRP A 221 -3.78 1.34 0.89
C TRP A 221 -2.70 0.69 0.03
N MET A 222 -2.97 -0.50 -0.51
CA MET A 222 -2.09 -1.12 -1.50
C MET A 222 -1.95 -0.21 -2.74
N TRP A 223 -3.06 0.30 -3.25
CA TRP A 223 -3.07 1.23 -4.38
C TRP A 223 -2.48 2.60 -4.02
N ALA A 224 -2.81 3.12 -2.83
CA ALA A 224 -2.21 4.37 -2.33
C ALA A 224 -0.69 4.26 -2.23
N GLY A 225 -0.16 3.15 -1.71
CA GLY A 225 1.27 2.89 -1.65
C GLY A 225 1.91 2.86 -3.04
N ALA A 226 1.28 2.21 -4.02
CA ALA A 226 1.75 2.20 -5.40
C ALA A 226 1.78 3.62 -6.01
N MET A 227 0.74 4.41 -5.79
CA MET A 227 0.70 5.81 -6.26
C MET A 227 1.79 6.68 -5.61
N ILE A 228 2.03 6.50 -4.31
CA ILE A 228 3.11 7.19 -3.60
C ILE A 228 4.48 6.80 -4.17
N MET A 229 4.70 5.52 -4.50
CA MET A 229 5.93 5.07 -5.17
C MET A 229 6.12 5.75 -6.53
N VAL A 230 5.07 5.82 -7.35
CA VAL A 230 5.12 6.49 -8.65
C VAL A 230 5.47 7.97 -8.49
N LEU A 231 4.83 8.67 -7.55
CA LEU A 231 5.16 10.06 -7.23
C LEU A 231 6.61 10.21 -6.77
N GLY A 232 7.09 9.31 -5.93
CA GLY A 232 8.48 9.27 -5.48
C GLY A 232 9.45 9.11 -6.66
N ALA A 233 9.15 8.22 -7.59
CA ALA A 233 9.95 8.02 -8.80
C ALA A 233 9.98 9.27 -9.69
N ILE A 234 8.84 9.90 -9.94
CA ILE A 234 8.74 11.15 -10.73
C ILE A 234 9.57 12.27 -10.09
N ILE A 235 9.45 12.46 -8.77
CA ILE A 235 10.20 13.45 -8.03
C ILE A 235 11.70 13.18 -8.12
N SER A 236 12.13 11.93 -7.94
CA SER A 236 13.54 11.52 -8.05
C SER A 236 14.11 11.79 -9.44
N LEU A 237 13.38 11.39 -10.49
CA LEU A 237 13.77 11.61 -11.88
C LEU A 237 13.78 13.09 -12.28
N SER A 238 13.04 13.95 -11.60
CA SER A 238 13.05 15.40 -11.82
C SER A 238 14.30 16.10 -11.25
N ASP A 239 15.16 15.39 -10.51
CA ASP A 239 16.39 15.98 -9.96
C ASP A 239 17.45 16.10 -11.06
N ARG A 240 17.74 17.34 -11.43
CA ARG A 240 18.72 17.66 -12.49
C ARG A 240 20.14 17.20 -12.17
N ARG A 241 20.50 17.02 -10.89
CA ARG A 241 21.85 16.65 -10.44
C ARG A 241 22.30 15.29 -10.99
N HIS A 242 21.34 14.40 -11.29
CA HIS A 242 21.63 13.10 -11.87
C HIS A 242 21.66 13.08 -13.40
N ARG A 243 21.14 14.12 -14.06
CA ARG A 243 21.11 14.22 -15.53
C ARG A 243 22.29 14.97 -16.12
N VAL A 244 22.86 15.91 -15.38
CA VAL A 244 24.02 16.67 -15.79
C VAL A 244 25.17 16.18 -14.94
N GLY A 245 26.11 15.43 -15.54
CA GLY A 245 27.34 15.04 -14.86
C GLY A 245 27.93 16.27 -14.18
N ALA A 246 28.21 16.19 -12.87
CA ALA A 246 28.80 17.29 -12.16
C ALA A 246 30.06 17.75 -12.91
N PRO A 247 30.18 19.02 -13.29
CA PRO A 247 31.37 19.49 -14.00
C PRO A 247 32.59 19.14 -13.13
N SER A 248 33.50 18.35 -13.67
CA SER A 248 34.76 18.06 -13.02
C SER A 248 35.39 19.41 -12.70
N ARG A 249 35.72 19.65 -11.41
CA ARG A 249 36.54 20.80 -11.03
C ARG A 249 37.78 20.73 -11.89
N ARG A 250 37.86 21.56 -12.92
CA ARG A 250 39.09 21.79 -13.66
C ARG A 250 40.12 22.21 -12.60
N ARG A 251 41.09 21.33 -12.30
CA ARG A 251 42.32 21.72 -11.67
C ARG A 251 42.89 22.80 -12.58
N SER A 252 42.99 24.02 -12.09
CA SER A 252 43.78 25.06 -12.75
C SER A 252 45.19 24.55 -12.90
N PRO A 253 45.72 24.38 -14.12
CA PRO A 253 47.12 24.18 -14.31
C PRO A 253 47.74 25.57 -14.20
N GLY A 254 48.52 25.82 -13.19
CA GLY A 254 49.32 27.03 -13.17
C GLY A 254 49.38 27.79 -11.86
N ALA A 255 50.06 27.24 -10.89
CA ALA A 255 50.74 28.03 -9.85
C ALA A 255 51.95 27.20 -9.38
N GLY A 256 52.98 27.19 -10.16
CA GLY A 256 54.20 26.47 -9.76
C GLY A 256 55.28 26.43 -10.85
N VAL A 257 55.58 27.54 -11.46
CA VAL A 257 56.91 27.74 -12.11
C VAL A 257 57.12 29.25 -12.17
N ASP A 258 57.65 29.81 -11.12
CA ASP A 258 58.47 31.06 -11.18
C ASP A 258 59.04 31.32 -9.79
N GLN A 259 60.03 30.53 -9.39
CA GLN A 259 61.04 30.88 -8.37
C GLN A 259 62.25 29.97 -8.52
N ILE A 260 62.95 30.07 -9.67
CA ILE A 260 64.39 29.78 -9.74
C ILE A 260 64.95 30.71 -10.81
N ARG A 261 65.35 31.94 -10.36
CA ARG A 261 66.37 32.79 -10.98
C ARG A 261 66.46 34.09 -10.17
N ALA A 262 67.30 34.10 -9.20
CA ALA A 262 68.27 35.16 -8.88
C ALA A 262 69.11 34.71 -7.66
#